data_1cebec0ffc92bda235e99a3d3be98f5a
#
_entry.id   1cebec0ffc92bda235e99a3d3be98f5a
#
_cell.length_a   1.000
_cell.length_b   1.000
_cell.length_c   1.000
_cell.angle_alpha   90.00
_cell.angle_beta   90.00
_cell.angle_gamma   90.00
#
_symmetry.space_group_name_H-M   'P 1'
#
loop_
_entity.id
_entity.type
_entity.pdbx_description
1 polymer ?
#
loop_
_entity_poly.entity_id
_entity_poly.type
_entity_poly.pdbx_seq_one_letter_code
_entity_poly.pdbx_strand_id
1 'polypeptide(L)'
;HSKWLSMMKHRLFAAKGLLKKSGILICAIDDNEQAHLSVLIEEIYSAFEQHAITVVHNPKGVQGTNFSYTHEYAIFVIPKGNKIISDRLLSEEEIYVSNLRNWGGESLRTDAKNCFYPIIVSNGDIIGFGDVAPNDFHPKSSNEVQKNGDTFIWPIDSKGIERKWRYARQSVEEIKDVLRLKDSKYGVQVMIAKDFGTYKTVWFDKRYDASEYGT
;
A
#
# COMPACT_ATOMS: atom_id res chain seq x y z
N HIS A 1 -34.06 -16.56 -5.70
CA HIS A 1 -32.61 -16.80 -5.88
C HIS A 1 -32.29 -17.90 -6.89
N SER A 2 -32.93 -19.10 -6.86
CA SER A 2 -32.53 -20.24 -7.70
C SER A 2 -32.59 -19.99 -9.22
N LYS A 3 -33.63 -19.32 -9.73
CA LYS A 3 -33.71 -18.95 -11.16
C LYS A 3 -32.62 -17.94 -11.55
N TRP A 4 -32.35 -16.96 -10.69
CA TRP A 4 -31.31 -15.99 -10.90
C TRP A 4 -29.92 -16.64 -10.90
N LEU A 5 -29.64 -17.52 -9.94
CA LEU A 5 -28.38 -18.26 -9.87
C LEU A 5 -28.14 -19.13 -11.11
N SER A 6 -29.18 -19.85 -11.60
CA SER A 6 -29.06 -20.60 -12.85
C SER A 6 -28.72 -19.72 -14.05
N MET A 7 -29.36 -18.58 -14.17
CA MET A 7 -29.06 -17.61 -15.23
C MET A 7 -27.64 -17.09 -15.10
N MET A 8 -27.20 -16.69 -13.90
CA MET A 8 -25.86 -16.18 -13.66
C MET A 8 -24.78 -17.22 -13.89
N LYS A 9 -25.01 -18.47 -13.49
CA LYS A 9 -24.09 -19.58 -13.74
C LYS A 9 -23.70 -19.71 -15.21
N HIS A 10 -24.68 -19.70 -16.11
CA HIS A 10 -24.42 -19.78 -17.56
C HIS A 10 -23.63 -18.57 -18.07
N ARG A 11 -23.96 -17.37 -17.62
CA ARG A 11 -23.24 -16.14 -18.00
C ARG A 11 -21.80 -16.13 -17.51
N LEU A 12 -21.56 -16.56 -16.29
CA LEU A 12 -20.22 -16.64 -15.71
C LEU A 12 -19.35 -17.69 -16.43
N PHE A 13 -19.92 -18.86 -16.82
CA PHE A 13 -19.21 -19.83 -17.63
C PHE A 13 -18.86 -19.26 -19.02
N ALA A 14 -19.80 -18.58 -19.69
CA ALA A 14 -19.54 -17.95 -20.97
C ALA A 14 -18.45 -16.87 -20.85
N ALA A 15 -18.52 -16.01 -19.82
CA ALA A 15 -17.53 -14.98 -19.56
C ALA A 15 -16.14 -15.56 -19.31
N LYS A 16 -16.05 -16.69 -18.57
CA LYS A 16 -14.77 -17.38 -18.30
C LYS A 16 -14.06 -17.79 -19.59
N GLY A 17 -14.82 -18.28 -20.58
CA GLY A 17 -14.29 -18.65 -21.90
C GLY A 17 -13.76 -17.47 -22.73
N LEU A 18 -14.17 -16.25 -22.42
CA LEU A 18 -13.75 -15.02 -23.13
C LEU A 18 -12.55 -14.33 -22.47
N LEU A 19 -12.21 -14.69 -21.22
CA LEU A 19 -11.12 -14.04 -20.49
C LEU A 19 -9.75 -14.44 -21.04
N LYS A 20 -8.89 -13.45 -21.25
CA LYS A 20 -7.45 -13.67 -21.47
C LYS A 20 -6.79 -14.20 -20.20
N LYS A 21 -5.56 -14.74 -20.29
CA LYS A 21 -4.80 -15.24 -19.13
C LYS A 21 -4.63 -14.20 -18.02
N SER A 22 -4.50 -12.92 -18.39
CA SER A 22 -4.40 -11.77 -17.46
C SER A 22 -5.71 -10.98 -17.36
N GLY A 23 -6.81 -11.52 -17.89
CA GLY A 23 -8.11 -10.87 -17.88
C GLY A 23 -8.72 -10.88 -16.48
N ILE A 24 -9.49 -9.85 -16.17
CA ILE A 24 -10.28 -9.73 -14.95
C ILE A 24 -11.76 -9.70 -15.30
N LEU A 25 -12.59 -10.27 -14.42
CA LEU A 25 -14.04 -10.13 -14.48
C LEU A 25 -14.47 -9.19 -13.35
N ILE A 26 -15.38 -8.26 -13.65
CA ILE A 26 -15.98 -7.38 -12.65
C ILE A 26 -17.48 -7.58 -12.69
N CYS A 27 -18.09 -7.85 -11.54
CA CYS A 27 -19.53 -7.99 -11.37
C CYS A 27 -20.04 -6.89 -10.44
N ALA A 28 -20.89 -6.01 -10.94
CA ALA A 28 -21.64 -5.07 -10.11
C ALA A 28 -22.88 -5.80 -9.55
N ILE A 29 -23.13 -5.66 -8.24
CA ILE A 29 -24.21 -6.37 -7.55
C ILE A 29 -24.62 -5.62 -6.29
N ASP A 30 -25.91 -5.69 -5.95
CA ASP A 30 -26.43 -5.20 -4.69
C ASP A 30 -26.21 -6.18 -3.50
N ASP A 31 -26.62 -5.78 -2.32
CA ASP A 31 -26.48 -6.59 -1.09
C ASP A 31 -27.38 -7.83 -1.08
N ASN A 32 -28.50 -7.85 -1.85
CA ASN A 32 -29.43 -8.98 -1.86
C ASN A 32 -28.82 -10.25 -2.44
N GLU A 33 -27.99 -10.13 -3.48
CA GLU A 33 -27.44 -11.28 -4.22
C GLU A 33 -25.92 -11.39 -4.10
N GLN A 34 -25.25 -10.47 -3.42
CA GLN A 34 -23.79 -10.43 -3.31
C GLN A 34 -23.21 -11.73 -2.74
N ALA A 35 -23.76 -12.25 -1.64
CA ALA A 35 -23.28 -13.47 -1.01
C ALA A 35 -23.44 -14.69 -1.92
N HIS A 36 -24.59 -14.82 -2.59
CA HIS A 36 -24.86 -15.91 -3.51
C HIS A 36 -23.95 -15.86 -4.75
N LEU A 37 -23.71 -14.65 -5.28
CA LEU A 37 -22.81 -14.45 -6.40
C LEU A 37 -21.38 -14.81 -6.03
N SER A 38 -20.91 -14.42 -4.84
CA SER A 38 -19.56 -14.73 -4.36
C SER A 38 -19.30 -16.23 -4.30
N VAL A 39 -20.23 -17.02 -3.75
CA VAL A 39 -20.12 -18.48 -3.69
C VAL A 39 -20.09 -19.08 -5.11
N LEU A 40 -20.94 -18.60 -6.00
CA LEU A 40 -20.97 -19.07 -7.39
C LEU A 40 -19.68 -18.74 -8.15
N ILE A 41 -19.11 -17.58 -7.93
CA ILE A 41 -17.82 -17.19 -8.51
C ILE A 41 -16.71 -18.09 -7.98
N GLU A 42 -16.67 -18.39 -6.68
CA GLU A 42 -15.66 -19.27 -6.09
C GLU A 42 -15.70 -20.67 -6.72
N GLU A 43 -16.90 -21.23 -6.94
CA GLU A 43 -17.09 -22.52 -7.61
C GLU A 43 -16.54 -22.51 -9.05
N ILE A 44 -16.89 -21.48 -9.83
CA ILE A 44 -16.58 -21.42 -11.28
C ILE A 44 -15.14 -20.97 -11.53
N TYR A 45 -14.63 -20.03 -10.73
CA TYR A 45 -13.34 -19.35 -10.92
C TYR A 45 -12.31 -19.79 -9.87
N SER A 46 -12.19 -21.09 -9.59
CA SER A 46 -11.31 -21.64 -8.55
C SER A 46 -9.83 -21.24 -8.63
N ALA A 47 -9.33 -20.94 -9.83
CA ALA A 47 -7.97 -20.43 -10.08
C ALA A 47 -7.84 -18.91 -9.95
N PHE A 48 -8.91 -18.23 -9.55
CA PHE A 48 -8.95 -16.78 -9.35
C PHE A 48 -9.18 -16.47 -7.87
N GLU A 49 -8.82 -15.29 -7.47
CA GLU A 49 -9.20 -14.68 -6.18
C GLU A 49 -10.29 -13.65 -6.43
N GLN A 50 -11.15 -13.44 -5.44
CA GLN A 50 -12.20 -12.43 -5.52
C GLN A 50 -12.05 -11.38 -4.44
N HIS A 51 -12.31 -10.13 -4.81
CA HIS A 51 -12.32 -8.99 -3.91
C HIS A 51 -13.63 -8.24 -4.06
N ALA A 52 -14.42 -8.21 -2.99
CA ALA A 52 -15.64 -7.41 -2.95
C ALA A 52 -15.28 -5.96 -2.56
N ILE A 53 -15.47 -5.05 -3.49
CA ILE A 53 -15.26 -3.62 -3.29
C ILE A 53 -16.62 -2.98 -2.97
N THR A 54 -16.71 -2.31 -1.83
CA THR A 54 -17.89 -1.52 -1.46
C THR A 54 -17.87 -0.19 -2.20
N VAL A 55 -18.88 0.09 -3.01
CA VAL A 55 -19.01 1.35 -3.76
C VAL A 55 -20.14 2.16 -3.15
N VAL A 56 -19.83 3.25 -2.47
CA VAL A 56 -20.82 4.16 -1.90
C VAL A 56 -21.32 5.06 -3.02
N HIS A 57 -22.42 4.68 -3.66
CA HIS A 57 -23.01 5.39 -4.80
C HIS A 57 -24.15 6.34 -4.39
N ASN A 58 -24.68 6.19 -3.19
CA ASN A 58 -25.70 7.08 -2.64
C ASN A 58 -25.41 7.39 -1.16
N PRO A 59 -24.54 8.36 -0.86
CA PRO A 59 -24.16 8.68 0.52
C PRO A 59 -25.33 9.10 1.43
N LYS A 60 -26.41 9.63 0.85
CA LYS A 60 -27.64 10.00 1.59
C LYS A 60 -28.47 8.76 1.98
N GLY A 61 -28.28 7.67 1.26
CA GLY A 61 -28.94 6.39 1.44
C GLY A 61 -30.40 6.37 0.94
N VAL A 62 -30.84 5.15 0.63
CA VAL A 62 -32.25 4.86 0.41
C VAL A 62 -32.80 4.31 1.71
N GLN A 63 -33.83 4.97 2.26
CA GLN A 63 -34.40 4.62 3.55
C GLN A 63 -35.06 3.23 3.50
N GLY A 64 -34.54 2.32 4.32
CA GLY A 64 -35.18 1.04 4.64
C GLY A 64 -35.82 1.07 6.03
N THR A 65 -36.37 -0.05 6.46
CA THR A 65 -37.07 -0.16 7.76
C THR A 65 -36.12 0.01 8.95
N ASN A 66 -34.91 -0.55 8.89
CA ASN A 66 -33.95 -0.51 10.00
C ASN A 66 -32.69 0.30 9.65
N PHE A 67 -32.25 0.27 8.38
CA PHE A 67 -31.03 0.91 7.91
C PHE A 67 -31.29 1.64 6.60
N SER A 68 -30.48 2.67 6.31
CA SER A 68 -30.43 3.30 4.99
C SER A 68 -29.34 2.65 4.16
N TYR A 69 -29.67 2.25 2.95
CA TYR A 69 -28.74 1.61 2.01
C TYR A 69 -27.99 2.67 1.24
N THR A 70 -26.67 2.63 1.29
CA THR A 70 -25.79 3.68 0.74
C THR A 70 -24.86 3.16 -0.34
N HIS A 71 -24.74 1.83 -0.50
CA HIS A 71 -23.69 1.21 -1.32
C HIS A 71 -24.17 -0.02 -2.06
N GLU A 72 -23.43 -0.36 -3.07
CA GLU A 72 -23.44 -1.63 -3.81
C GLU A 72 -22.03 -2.22 -3.82
N TYR A 73 -21.87 -3.36 -4.47
CA TYR A 73 -20.58 -4.03 -4.56
C TYR A 73 -20.10 -4.15 -6.01
N ALA A 74 -18.80 -3.99 -6.19
CA ALA A 74 -18.10 -4.42 -7.38
C ALA A 74 -17.20 -5.60 -7.00
N ILE A 75 -17.53 -6.81 -7.46
CA ILE A 75 -16.73 -8.02 -7.21
C ILE A 75 -15.70 -8.14 -8.33
N PHE A 76 -14.42 -7.96 -7.97
CA PHE A 76 -13.28 -8.18 -8.86
C PHE A 76 -12.84 -9.62 -8.76
N VAL A 77 -12.75 -10.30 -9.88
CA VAL A 77 -12.29 -11.69 -10.01
C VAL A 77 -10.99 -11.67 -10.81
N ILE A 78 -9.89 -11.95 -10.13
CA ILE A 78 -8.52 -11.71 -10.60
C ILE A 78 -7.73 -13.03 -10.59
N PRO A 79 -6.94 -13.37 -11.63
CA PRO A 79 -6.07 -14.55 -11.60
C PRO A 79 -5.12 -14.54 -10.38
N LYS A 80 -5.06 -15.66 -9.66
CA LYS A 80 -4.19 -15.82 -8.48
C LYS A 80 -2.71 -15.65 -8.84
N GLY A 81 -1.94 -15.09 -7.89
CA GLY A 81 -0.48 -15.04 -7.94
C GLY A 81 0.13 -13.93 -8.82
N ASN A 82 -0.68 -13.07 -9.43
CA ASN A 82 -0.21 -11.96 -10.25
C ASN A 82 -0.76 -10.63 -9.76
N LYS A 83 0.10 -9.60 -9.69
CA LYS A 83 -0.35 -8.23 -9.48
C LYS A 83 -0.84 -7.66 -10.81
N ILE A 84 -2.15 -7.64 -11.02
CA ILE A 84 -2.78 -7.16 -12.27
C ILE A 84 -3.25 -5.71 -12.14
N ILE A 85 -3.71 -5.32 -10.94
CA ILE A 85 -4.14 -3.95 -10.69
C ILE A 85 -2.92 -3.11 -10.32
N SER A 86 -2.62 -2.12 -11.15
CA SER A 86 -1.53 -1.18 -10.91
C SER A 86 -1.79 -0.35 -9.66
N ASP A 87 -0.70 0.10 -9.03
CA ASP A 87 -0.81 1.11 -7.98
C ASP A 87 -1.34 2.42 -8.56
N ARG A 88 -2.01 3.20 -7.72
CA ARG A 88 -2.45 4.55 -8.05
C ARG A 88 -1.55 5.58 -7.40
N LEU A 89 -1.47 6.75 -8.00
CA LEU A 89 -0.87 7.92 -7.36
C LEU A 89 -1.76 8.33 -6.17
N LEU A 90 -1.15 8.53 -5.01
CA LEU A 90 -1.83 9.02 -3.81
C LEU A 90 -1.93 10.54 -3.86
N SER A 91 -3.01 11.10 -3.34
CA SER A 91 -3.08 12.53 -3.10
C SER A 91 -2.14 12.93 -1.95
N GLU A 92 -1.76 14.20 -1.87
CA GLU A 92 -0.87 14.69 -0.81
C GLU A 92 -1.38 14.35 0.60
N GLU A 93 -2.70 14.37 0.78
CA GLU A 93 -3.36 14.04 2.06
C GLU A 93 -3.28 12.53 2.40
N GLU A 94 -3.11 11.68 1.41
CA GLU A 94 -3.01 10.23 1.56
C GLU A 94 -1.57 9.74 1.73
N ILE A 95 -0.58 10.58 1.43
CA ILE A 95 0.83 10.24 1.57
C ILE A 95 1.18 10.11 3.05
N TYR A 96 1.38 8.88 3.50
CA TYR A 96 1.84 8.63 4.86
C TYR A 96 3.35 8.72 4.94
N VAL A 97 3.83 9.77 5.62
CA VAL A 97 5.26 9.99 5.87
C VAL A 97 5.65 9.34 7.20
N SER A 98 6.57 8.41 7.14
CA SER A 98 7.08 7.71 8.32
C SER A 98 8.60 7.71 8.39
N ASN A 99 9.17 7.54 9.59
CA ASN A 99 10.63 7.47 9.74
C ASN A 99 11.18 6.21 9.07
N LEU A 100 12.27 6.34 8.30
CA LEU A 100 12.95 5.19 7.69
C LEU A 100 13.62 4.33 8.77
N ARG A 101 14.04 4.92 9.89
CA ARG A 101 14.55 4.18 11.05
C ARG A 101 13.43 3.33 11.66
N ASN A 102 13.71 2.06 11.91
CA ASN A 102 12.74 1.15 12.51
C ASN A 102 12.50 1.47 14.00
N TRP A 103 11.26 1.24 14.45
CA TRP A 103 10.80 1.40 15.83
C TRP A 103 10.00 0.16 16.26
N GLY A 104 9.98 -0.12 17.55
CA GLY A 104 9.24 -1.25 18.09
C GLY A 104 10.09 -2.50 18.26
N GLY A 105 9.47 -3.67 18.14
CA GLY A 105 10.17 -4.96 18.21
C GLY A 105 11.16 -5.12 17.06
N GLU A 106 12.24 -5.87 17.27
CA GLU A 106 13.30 -6.12 16.26
C GLU A 106 13.79 -4.85 15.56
N SER A 107 14.06 -3.79 16.33
CA SER A 107 14.50 -2.50 15.79
C SER A 107 15.96 -2.17 16.06
N LEU A 108 16.67 -3.02 16.78
CA LEU A 108 18.06 -2.83 17.12
C LEU A 108 18.98 -3.20 15.95
N ARG A 109 20.18 -2.60 15.95
CA ARG A 109 21.24 -2.95 14.99
C ARG A 109 21.54 -4.46 14.98
N THR A 110 21.49 -5.11 16.15
CA THR A 110 21.74 -6.54 16.30
C THR A 110 20.72 -7.42 15.60
N ASP A 111 19.50 -6.93 15.37
CA ASP A 111 18.42 -7.70 14.75
C ASP A 111 18.61 -7.85 13.21
N ALA A 112 19.31 -6.87 12.58
CA ALA A 112 19.68 -6.97 11.16
C ALA A 112 20.89 -6.08 10.85
N LYS A 113 22.08 -6.64 10.93
CA LYS A 113 23.36 -5.93 10.76
C LYS A 113 23.51 -5.24 9.41
N ASN A 114 22.98 -5.82 8.34
CA ASN A 114 22.98 -5.25 6.98
C ASN A 114 22.04 -4.03 6.81
N CYS A 115 21.30 -3.66 7.85
CA CYS A 115 20.47 -2.47 7.89
C CYS A 115 21.09 -1.32 8.70
N PHE A 116 22.39 -1.42 9.05
CA PHE A 116 23.12 -0.38 9.76
C PHE A 116 24.23 0.19 8.88
N TYR A 117 23.94 1.27 8.19
CA TYR A 117 24.81 1.97 7.24
C TYR A 117 24.46 3.46 7.24
N PRO A 118 25.37 4.37 6.82
CA PRO A 118 25.04 5.78 6.74
C PRO A 118 24.29 6.13 5.45
N ILE A 119 23.34 7.02 5.57
CA ILE A 119 22.75 7.74 4.42
C ILE A 119 23.52 9.03 4.27
N ILE A 120 24.02 9.27 3.05
CA ILE A 120 24.91 10.40 2.76
C ILE A 120 24.09 11.54 2.20
N VAL A 121 24.17 12.68 2.87
CA VAL A 121 23.46 13.91 2.51
C VAL A 121 24.47 15.01 2.21
N SER A 122 24.26 15.72 1.11
CA SER A 122 25.02 16.90 0.71
C SER A 122 24.05 17.98 0.22
N ASN A 123 24.23 19.21 0.67
CA ASN A 123 23.42 20.38 0.29
C ASN A 123 21.90 20.18 0.42
N GLY A 124 21.47 19.37 1.39
CA GLY A 124 20.06 19.10 1.62
C GLY A 124 19.47 17.95 0.80
N ASP A 125 20.28 17.26 -0.01
CA ASP A 125 19.85 16.13 -0.83
C ASP A 125 20.53 14.82 -0.42
N ILE A 126 19.82 13.70 -0.57
CA ILE A 126 20.39 12.37 -0.40
C ILE A 126 21.21 12.03 -1.64
N ILE A 127 22.53 12.04 -1.50
CA ILE A 127 23.45 11.75 -2.60
C ILE A 127 23.82 10.27 -2.72
N GLY A 128 23.67 9.49 -1.63
CA GLY A 128 24.01 8.07 -1.67
C GLY A 128 23.87 7.37 -0.32
N PHE A 129 24.35 6.13 -0.29
CA PHE A 129 24.32 5.25 0.87
C PHE A 129 25.70 4.62 1.04
N GLY A 130 26.28 4.74 2.24
CA GLY A 130 27.56 4.13 2.54
C GLY A 130 27.46 2.62 2.74
N ASP A 131 28.60 1.99 3.00
CA ASP A 131 28.68 0.55 3.26
C ASP A 131 28.12 0.22 4.65
N VAL A 132 27.75 -1.06 4.82
CA VAL A 132 27.33 -1.59 6.12
C VAL A 132 28.48 -1.44 7.12
N ALA A 133 28.22 -0.80 8.25
CA ALA A 133 29.23 -0.56 9.26
C ALA A 133 29.71 -1.90 9.90
N PRO A 134 31.01 -2.07 10.09
CA PRO A 134 31.57 -3.19 10.86
C PRO A 134 31.01 -3.22 12.29
N ASN A 135 30.94 -4.40 12.90
CA ASN A 135 30.32 -4.57 14.22
C ASN A 135 30.99 -3.77 15.35
N ASP A 136 32.27 -3.50 15.23
CA ASP A 136 33.11 -2.76 16.16
C ASP A 136 33.12 -1.24 15.90
N PHE A 137 32.50 -0.79 14.83
CA PHE A 137 32.36 0.63 14.52
C PHE A 137 31.07 1.17 15.13
N HIS A 138 31.17 2.22 15.92
CA HIS A 138 30.05 2.91 16.57
C HIS A 138 30.10 4.41 16.26
N PRO A 139 29.11 4.95 15.52
CA PRO A 139 29.03 6.39 15.24
C PRO A 139 28.84 7.19 16.53
N LYS A 140 29.44 8.37 16.60
CA LYS A 140 29.32 9.26 17.77
C LYS A 140 27.94 9.91 17.91
N SER A 141 27.25 10.09 16.78
CA SER A 141 25.93 10.73 16.75
C SER A 141 25.10 10.22 15.57
N SER A 142 23.81 10.53 15.58
CA SER A 142 22.91 10.22 14.45
C SER A 142 23.25 11.00 13.18
N ASN A 143 23.88 12.18 13.30
CA ASN A 143 24.30 13.00 12.18
C ASN A 143 25.77 13.37 12.36
N GLU A 144 26.64 12.91 11.49
CA GLU A 144 28.08 13.18 11.51
C GLU A 144 28.50 13.96 10.27
N VAL A 145 28.92 15.21 10.50
CA VAL A 145 29.47 16.05 9.41
C VAL A 145 30.88 15.58 9.06
N GLN A 146 31.11 15.27 7.81
CA GLN A 146 32.39 14.83 7.26
C GLN A 146 33.26 16.02 6.85
N LYS A 147 34.58 15.80 6.66
CA LYS A 147 35.53 16.85 6.29
C LYS A 147 35.20 17.54 4.97
N ASN A 148 34.53 16.87 4.06
CA ASN A 148 34.09 17.40 2.77
C ASN A 148 32.78 18.16 2.81
N GLY A 149 32.17 18.30 3.99
CA GLY A 149 30.88 18.98 4.21
C GLY A 149 29.65 18.09 4.10
N ASP A 150 29.77 16.85 3.66
CA ASP A 150 28.66 15.90 3.65
C ASP A 150 28.25 15.48 5.07
N THR A 151 26.99 15.11 5.23
CA THR A 151 26.48 14.61 6.50
C THR A 151 26.13 13.13 6.36
N PHE A 152 26.71 12.32 7.22
CA PHE A 152 26.36 10.90 7.37
C PHE A 152 25.24 10.76 8.39
N ILE A 153 24.08 10.28 7.95
CA ILE A 153 22.93 10.05 8.84
C ILE A 153 22.86 8.57 9.18
N TRP A 154 22.97 8.26 10.48
CA TRP A 154 22.93 6.92 11.04
C TRP A 154 21.58 6.62 11.69
N PRO A 155 21.14 5.36 11.75
CA PRO A 155 19.88 4.98 12.41
C PRO A 155 20.01 4.94 13.93
N ILE A 156 20.43 6.04 14.52
CA ILE A 156 20.55 6.22 15.98
C ILE A 156 19.34 7.01 16.48
N ASP A 157 18.73 6.58 17.58
CA ASP A 157 17.59 7.28 18.15
C ASP A 157 18.03 8.44 19.09
N SER A 158 17.04 9.19 19.59
CA SER A 158 17.29 10.34 20.45
C SER A 158 17.89 10.00 21.83
N LYS A 159 17.97 8.71 22.17
CA LYS A 159 18.61 8.20 23.39
C LYS A 159 20.01 7.66 23.12
N GLY A 160 20.51 7.78 21.88
CA GLY A 160 21.81 7.26 21.46
C GLY A 160 21.82 5.75 21.17
N ILE A 161 20.65 5.11 21.08
CA ILE A 161 20.56 3.67 20.82
C ILE A 161 20.69 3.43 19.32
N GLU A 162 21.60 2.54 18.93
CA GLU A 162 21.78 2.09 17.56
C GLU A 162 20.60 1.20 17.14
N ARG A 163 19.81 1.73 16.24
CA ARG A 163 18.67 1.07 15.63
C ARG A 163 19.06 0.48 14.27
N LYS A 164 18.09 0.08 13.49
CA LYS A 164 18.28 -0.32 12.09
C LYS A 164 17.40 0.50 11.15
N TRP A 165 17.81 0.62 9.89
CA TRP A 165 16.90 1.06 8.84
C TRP A 165 15.87 -0.04 8.55
N ARG A 166 14.74 0.32 7.95
CA ARG A 166 13.70 -0.64 7.50
C ARG A 166 14.14 -1.44 6.27
N TYR A 167 15.12 -0.95 5.53
CA TYR A 167 15.63 -1.54 4.31
C TYR A 167 17.09 -1.90 4.50
N ALA A 168 17.46 -3.06 3.97
CA ALA A 168 18.85 -3.49 3.92
C ALA A 168 19.66 -2.66 2.91
N ARG A 169 20.99 -2.59 3.09
CA ARG A 169 21.87 -1.78 2.24
C ARG A 169 21.70 -2.11 0.74
N GLN A 170 21.51 -3.38 0.41
CA GLN A 170 21.37 -3.83 -0.99
C GLN A 170 20.03 -3.45 -1.65
N SER A 171 19.02 -3.06 -0.88
CA SER A 171 17.68 -2.76 -1.40
C SER A 171 17.25 -1.29 -1.20
N VAL A 172 18.01 -0.50 -0.44
CA VAL A 172 17.64 0.89 -0.14
C VAL A 172 17.69 1.81 -1.37
N GLU A 173 18.53 1.49 -2.34
CA GLU A 173 18.66 2.30 -3.56
C GLU A 173 17.38 2.28 -4.39
N GLU A 174 16.61 1.18 -4.35
CA GLU A 174 15.34 1.02 -5.06
C GLU A 174 14.25 1.98 -4.55
N ILE A 175 14.41 2.49 -3.33
CA ILE A 175 13.44 3.40 -2.71
C ILE A 175 13.96 4.84 -2.56
N LYS A 176 15.10 5.17 -3.17
CA LYS A 176 15.73 6.49 -3.03
C LYS A 176 14.76 7.64 -3.36
N ASP A 177 13.96 7.49 -4.41
CA ASP A 177 13.04 8.51 -4.91
C ASP A 177 11.88 8.82 -3.95
N VAL A 178 11.55 7.88 -3.05
CA VAL A 178 10.51 8.08 -2.01
C VAL A 178 11.08 8.46 -0.65
N LEU A 179 12.40 8.65 -0.54
CA LEU A 179 13.02 9.18 0.67
C LEU A 179 12.92 10.71 0.72
N ARG A 180 12.73 11.24 1.91
CA ARG A 180 12.66 12.68 2.19
C ARG A 180 13.48 12.98 3.43
N LEU A 181 14.10 14.16 3.46
CA LEU A 181 14.75 14.67 4.65
C LEU A 181 13.77 15.52 5.46
N LYS A 182 13.86 15.42 6.77
CA LYS A 182 13.07 16.21 7.71
C LYS A 182 13.96 16.72 8.83
N ASP A 183 14.01 18.02 8.99
CA ASP A 183 14.67 18.65 10.11
C ASP A 183 13.91 18.37 11.42
N SER A 184 14.65 18.10 12.48
CA SER A 184 14.11 17.94 13.81
C SER A 184 15.05 18.51 14.84
N LYS A 185 14.58 18.68 16.08
CA LYS A 185 15.42 19.12 17.19
C LYS A 185 16.58 18.17 17.52
N TYR A 186 16.59 16.98 16.96
CA TYR A 186 17.65 15.97 17.11
C TYR A 186 18.52 15.80 15.85
N GLY A 187 18.45 16.77 14.92
CA GLY A 187 19.14 16.74 13.64
C GLY A 187 18.23 16.27 12.49
N VAL A 188 18.82 16.10 11.33
CA VAL A 188 18.14 15.64 10.13
C VAL A 188 17.74 14.19 10.27
N GLN A 189 16.49 13.88 9.96
CA GLN A 189 15.94 12.53 9.91
C GLN A 189 15.60 12.14 8.49
N VAL A 190 15.76 10.86 8.18
CA VAL A 190 15.33 10.31 6.88
C VAL A 190 13.95 9.69 7.04
N MET A 191 13.04 10.18 6.21
CA MET A 191 11.65 9.75 6.16
C MET A 191 11.40 8.96 4.87
N ILE A 192 10.40 8.11 4.88
CA ILE A 192 9.87 7.46 3.68
C ILE A 192 8.45 7.97 3.42
N ALA A 193 8.23 8.46 2.20
CA ALA A 193 6.96 9.02 1.74
C ALA A 193 6.59 8.32 0.43
N LYS A 194 5.80 7.26 0.50
CA LYS A 194 5.34 6.56 -0.70
C LYS A 194 4.16 7.32 -1.30
N ASP A 195 4.32 7.80 -2.51
CA ASP A 195 3.32 8.52 -3.30
C ASP A 195 2.45 7.61 -4.18
N PHE A 196 2.77 6.32 -4.23
CA PHE A 196 1.98 5.28 -4.88
C PHE A 196 1.45 4.28 -3.85
N GLY A 197 0.22 3.82 -4.06
CA GLY A 197 -0.41 2.81 -3.21
C GLY A 197 -1.49 2.02 -3.92
N THR A 198 -1.90 0.92 -3.31
CA THR A 198 -3.01 0.10 -3.80
C THR A 198 -4.34 0.80 -3.63
N TYR A 199 -5.33 0.42 -4.43
CA TYR A 199 -6.70 0.87 -4.24
C TYR A 199 -7.27 0.30 -2.93
N LYS A 200 -8.09 1.11 -2.24
CA LYS A 200 -8.85 0.67 -1.07
C LYS A 200 -10.04 -0.18 -1.49
N THR A 201 -10.56 -1.00 -0.60
CA THR A 201 -11.74 -1.85 -0.84
C THR A 201 -13.06 -1.13 -0.55
N VAL A 202 -13.03 0.13 -0.14
CA VAL A 202 -14.21 1.00 0.02
C VAL A 202 -14.00 2.26 -0.82
N TRP A 203 -14.89 2.49 -1.75
CA TRP A 203 -14.90 3.63 -2.65
C TRP A 203 -16.05 4.56 -2.27
N PHE A 204 -15.74 5.71 -1.71
CA PHE A 204 -16.72 6.69 -1.18
C PHE A 204 -16.53 8.11 -1.75
N ASP A 205 -15.72 8.25 -2.80
CA ASP A 205 -15.48 9.52 -3.48
C ASP A 205 -16.76 9.98 -4.20
N LYS A 206 -16.96 11.31 -4.30
CA LYS A 206 -18.08 11.91 -5.04
C LYS A 206 -18.22 11.43 -6.48
N ARG A 207 -17.11 10.99 -7.10
CA ARG A 207 -17.11 10.41 -8.45
C ARG A 207 -17.96 9.14 -8.60
N TYR A 208 -18.31 8.50 -7.49
CA TYR A 208 -19.17 7.31 -7.47
C TYR A 208 -20.62 7.64 -7.10
N ASP A 209 -20.93 8.93 -6.83
CA ASP A 209 -22.28 9.36 -6.46
C ASP A 209 -23.16 9.39 -7.72
N ALA A 210 -24.16 8.51 -7.77
CA ALA A 210 -25.09 8.40 -8.87
C ALA A 210 -25.93 9.68 -9.08
N SER A 211 -26.10 10.52 -8.05
CA SER A 211 -26.84 11.78 -8.17
C SER A 211 -26.07 12.87 -8.94
N GLU A 212 -24.74 12.78 -9.00
CA GLU A 212 -23.91 13.77 -9.71
C GLU A 212 -23.58 13.34 -11.14
N TYR A 213 -23.40 12.03 -11.39
CA TYR A 213 -22.90 11.53 -12.67
C TYR A 213 -23.89 10.64 -13.44
N GLY A 214 -25.06 10.39 -12.87
CA GLY A 214 -26.08 9.51 -13.46
C GLY A 214 -25.66 8.04 -13.47
N THR A 215 -26.61 7.17 -13.61
CA THR A 215 -26.43 5.74 -13.90
C THR A 215 -26.81 5.46 -15.36
#